data_e6ce92207e457a1f4dc937edebbea95d
#
_entry.id   e6ce92207e457a1f4dc937edebbea95d
#
_cell.length_a   1.000
_cell.length_b   1.000
_cell.length_c   1.000
_cell.angle_alpha   90.00
_cell.angle_beta   90.00
_cell.angle_gamma   90.00
#
_symmetry.space_group_name_H-M   'P 1'
#
loop_
_entity.id
_entity.type
_entity.pdbx_description
1 polymer ?
#
loop_
_entity_poly.entity_id
_entity_poly.type
_entity_poly.pdbx_seq_one_letter_code
_entity_poly.pdbx_strand_id
1 'polypeptide(L)'
;MTAWWRRNRRWLALIVPLLLLALAASSFRLVTLYLPWEWSRPTVADATAGTLRQHFTGFDGERRLREVRVEVVDVETHESYAEAKAADGGVLWRVVLELEADPEQYLDGCEVELTDADGTRYDFRSGQVPAEEGAYFVPPILVPCVPEDAPGPTLNPLTGEPSPSPVTRPRAWREQVLIAMPRDVTPTALRIGWSRPEYLVLRLPIT
;
A
#
# COMPACT_ATOMS: atom_id res chain seq x y z
N MET A 1 55.64 -4.40 11.00
CA MET A 1 54.43 -3.79 10.46
C MET A 1 54.65 -2.58 9.56
N THR A 2 55.70 -1.79 9.74
CA THR A 2 56.00 -0.54 8.99
C THR A 2 56.39 -0.73 7.52
N ALA A 3 57.01 -1.86 7.14
CA ALA A 3 57.43 -2.11 5.76
C ALA A 3 56.24 -2.47 4.80
N TRP A 4 55.23 -3.18 5.32
CA TRP A 4 54.00 -3.51 4.59
C TRP A 4 53.19 -2.25 4.28
N TRP A 5 53.03 -1.35 5.25
CA TRP A 5 52.35 -0.07 5.11
C TRP A 5 53.00 0.83 4.05
N ARG A 6 54.33 0.92 4.03
CA ARG A 6 55.07 1.71 3.04
C ARG A 6 54.89 1.14 1.61
N ARG A 7 54.90 -0.18 1.47
CA ARG A 7 54.73 -0.85 0.16
C ARG A 7 53.28 -0.69 -0.39
N ASN A 8 52.29 -0.72 0.51
CA ASN A 8 50.89 -0.68 0.14
C ASN A 8 50.25 0.72 0.19
N ARG A 9 51.00 1.76 0.59
CA ARG A 9 50.50 3.13 0.77
C ARG A 9 49.69 3.64 -0.41
N ARG A 10 50.08 3.37 -1.65
CA ARG A 10 49.37 3.79 -2.86
C ARG A 10 48.03 3.08 -3.00
N TRP A 11 47.98 1.81 -2.72
CA TRP A 11 46.75 1.00 -2.77
C TRP A 11 45.80 1.39 -1.61
N LEU A 12 46.32 1.62 -0.44
CA LEU A 12 45.54 2.09 0.70
C LEU A 12 44.93 3.47 0.45
N ALA A 13 45.63 4.36 -0.26
CA ALA A 13 45.10 5.65 -0.64
C ALA A 13 43.91 5.54 -1.66
N LEU A 14 43.85 4.48 -2.41
CA LEU A 14 42.74 4.22 -3.34
C LEU A 14 41.50 3.62 -2.66
N ILE A 15 41.60 3.06 -1.47
CA ILE A 15 40.46 2.44 -0.75
C ILE A 15 39.40 3.49 -0.46
N VAL A 16 39.77 4.68 -0.01
CA VAL A 16 38.80 5.74 0.32
C VAL A 16 38.01 6.19 -0.89
N PRO A 17 38.61 6.56 -2.04
CA PRO A 17 37.84 6.94 -3.22
C PRO A 17 37.02 5.78 -3.78
N LEU A 18 37.51 4.53 -3.73
CA LEU A 18 36.74 3.37 -4.16
C LEU A 18 35.55 3.10 -3.25
N LEU A 19 35.70 3.23 -1.94
CA LEU A 19 34.56 3.14 -1.00
C LEU A 19 33.52 4.23 -1.25
N LEU A 20 33.96 5.47 -1.49
CA LEU A 20 33.05 6.57 -1.83
C LEU A 20 32.29 6.31 -3.13
N LEU A 21 32.98 5.80 -4.15
CA LEU A 21 32.36 5.41 -5.41
C LEU A 21 31.36 4.25 -5.22
N ALA A 22 31.70 3.25 -4.42
CA ALA A 22 30.82 2.14 -4.11
C ALA A 22 29.57 2.60 -3.35
N LEU A 23 29.73 3.50 -2.37
CA LEU A 23 28.61 4.12 -1.64
C LEU A 23 27.74 4.96 -2.57
N ALA A 24 28.33 5.76 -3.45
CA ALA A 24 27.60 6.57 -4.41
C ALA A 24 26.81 5.68 -5.38
N ALA A 25 27.40 4.61 -5.90
CA ALA A 25 26.74 3.66 -6.79
C ALA A 25 25.60 2.90 -6.09
N SER A 26 25.78 2.50 -4.82
CA SER A 26 24.74 1.86 -4.01
C SER A 26 23.60 2.83 -3.69
N SER A 27 23.93 4.09 -3.34
CA SER A 27 22.95 5.13 -3.07
C SER A 27 22.11 5.46 -4.32
N PHE A 28 22.74 5.48 -5.50
CA PHE A 28 22.02 5.66 -6.75
C PHE A 28 20.97 4.57 -6.99
N ARG A 29 21.33 3.30 -6.76
CA ARG A 29 20.37 2.19 -6.85
C ARG A 29 19.23 2.32 -5.84
N LEU A 30 19.54 2.68 -4.60
CA LEU A 30 18.54 2.88 -3.57
C LEU A 30 17.53 3.96 -3.97
N VAL A 31 18.01 5.11 -4.41
CA VAL A 31 17.17 6.28 -4.74
C VAL A 31 16.38 6.07 -6.05
N THR A 32 16.96 5.42 -7.05
CA THR A 32 16.35 5.31 -8.39
C THR A 32 15.53 4.04 -8.59
N LEU A 33 15.87 2.94 -7.89
CA LEU A 33 15.22 1.65 -8.10
C LEU A 33 14.37 1.22 -6.91
N TYR A 34 14.81 1.46 -5.65
CA TYR A 34 14.07 0.96 -4.48
C TYR A 34 13.05 1.97 -3.95
N LEU A 35 13.46 3.20 -3.63
CA LEU A 35 12.55 4.18 -3.03
C LEU A 35 11.30 4.52 -3.85
N PRO A 36 11.33 4.57 -5.18
CA PRO A 36 10.12 4.78 -5.97
C PRO A 36 9.11 3.62 -5.92
N TRP A 37 9.59 2.40 -5.57
CA TRP A 37 8.76 1.20 -5.46
C TRP A 37 8.31 0.89 -4.04
N GLU A 38 8.77 1.67 -3.06
CA GLU A 38 8.37 1.55 -1.66
C GLU A 38 7.42 2.67 -1.26
N TRP A 39 6.53 2.39 -0.33
CA TRP A 39 5.72 3.43 0.31
C TRP A 39 6.59 4.25 1.27
N SER A 40 7.22 5.29 0.74
CA SER A 40 8.22 6.10 1.45
C SER A 40 7.79 7.55 1.69
N ARG A 41 6.65 7.99 1.12
CA ARG A 41 6.16 9.37 1.23
C ARG A 41 4.76 9.40 1.86
N PRO A 42 4.66 9.38 3.21
CA PRO A 42 3.38 9.44 3.88
C PRO A 42 2.76 10.83 3.84
N THR A 43 1.47 10.89 3.60
CA THR A 43 0.59 11.98 4.02
C THR A 43 -0.08 11.53 5.30
N VAL A 44 0.31 12.09 6.44
CA VAL A 44 -0.23 11.69 7.74
C VAL A 44 -1.39 12.60 8.10
N ALA A 45 -2.57 12.02 8.31
CA ALA A 45 -3.71 12.70 8.89
C ALA A 45 -3.85 12.28 10.36
N ASP A 46 -3.82 13.26 11.27
CA ASP A 46 -4.04 13.02 12.72
C ASP A 46 -5.53 12.78 13.05
N ALA A 47 -6.25 12.11 12.15
CA ALA A 47 -7.68 11.85 12.22
C ALA A 47 -8.02 10.55 11.52
N THR A 48 -9.28 10.11 11.63
CA THR A 48 -9.84 8.96 10.92
C THR A 48 -10.11 9.26 9.44
N ALA A 49 -9.98 10.52 9.00
CA ALA A 49 -10.19 10.96 7.63
C ALA A 49 -9.01 11.80 7.12
N GLY A 50 -8.73 11.69 5.82
CA GLY A 50 -7.71 12.48 5.17
C GLY A 50 -7.86 12.47 3.65
N THR A 51 -7.08 13.32 2.96
CA THR A 51 -7.08 13.38 1.50
C THR A 51 -5.69 13.06 0.98
N LEU A 52 -5.61 12.08 0.08
CA LEU A 52 -4.41 11.78 -0.68
C LEU A 52 -4.46 12.53 -2.01
N ARG A 53 -3.42 13.32 -2.26
CA ARG A 53 -3.19 13.95 -3.56
C ARG A 53 -1.88 13.42 -4.12
N GLN A 54 -1.94 12.71 -5.24
CA GLN A 54 -0.75 12.15 -5.86
C GLN A 54 -0.75 12.34 -7.38
N HIS A 55 0.45 12.54 -7.93
CA HIS A 55 0.64 12.49 -9.36
C HIS A 55 1.10 11.09 -9.75
N PHE A 56 0.48 10.54 -10.77
CA PHE A 56 0.89 9.26 -11.35
C PHE A 56 0.98 9.37 -12.87
N THR A 57 1.76 8.50 -13.47
CA THR A 57 1.84 8.34 -14.91
C THR A 57 1.07 7.07 -15.28
N GLY A 58 0.04 7.23 -16.09
CA GLY A 58 -0.77 6.10 -16.57
C GLY A 58 0.03 5.20 -17.52
N PHE A 59 -0.54 4.05 -17.86
CA PHE A 59 0.05 3.12 -18.83
C PHE A 59 0.15 3.73 -20.25
N ASP A 60 -0.63 4.76 -20.53
CA ASP A 60 -0.58 5.58 -21.75
C ASP A 60 0.55 6.63 -21.75
N GLY A 61 1.31 6.73 -20.65
CA GLY A 61 2.38 7.71 -20.47
C GLY A 61 1.91 9.10 -20.04
N GLU A 62 0.61 9.34 -19.91
CA GLU A 62 0.09 10.62 -19.47
C GLU A 62 0.20 10.82 -17.96
N ARG A 63 0.62 12.02 -17.56
CA ARG A 63 0.67 12.40 -16.15
C ARG A 63 -0.66 12.96 -15.70
N ARG A 64 -1.23 12.36 -14.66
CA ARG A 64 -2.52 12.71 -14.08
C ARG A 64 -2.39 13.03 -12.60
N LEU A 65 -3.34 13.82 -12.08
CA LEU A 65 -3.54 14.02 -10.66
C LEU A 65 -4.66 13.09 -10.18
N ARG A 66 -4.40 12.40 -9.07
CA ARG A 66 -5.42 11.67 -8.31
C ARG A 66 -5.64 12.39 -6.98
N GLU A 67 -6.88 12.64 -6.64
CA GLU A 67 -7.28 13.23 -5.38
C GLU A 67 -8.43 12.42 -4.79
N VAL A 68 -8.20 11.77 -3.65
CA VAL A 68 -9.16 10.90 -2.99
C VAL A 68 -9.21 11.25 -1.51
N ARG A 69 -10.40 11.57 -1.01
CA ARG A 69 -10.67 11.63 0.42
C ARG A 69 -11.02 10.23 0.91
N VAL A 70 -10.41 9.81 1.99
CA VAL A 70 -10.64 8.52 2.62
C VAL A 70 -10.98 8.76 4.08
N GLU A 71 -12.01 8.07 4.57
CA GLU A 71 -12.43 8.08 5.97
C GLU A 71 -12.63 6.66 6.46
N VAL A 72 -12.04 6.33 7.62
CA VAL A 72 -12.31 5.09 8.33
C VAL A 72 -13.58 5.29 9.15
N VAL A 73 -14.69 4.66 8.73
CA VAL A 73 -15.99 4.83 9.36
C VAL A 73 -16.32 3.74 10.37
N ASP A 74 -15.71 2.55 10.20
CA ASP A 74 -15.94 1.44 11.11
C ASP A 74 -14.75 0.48 11.14
N VAL A 75 -14.47 -0.10 12.32
CA VAL A 75 -13.43 -1.11 12.52
C VAL A 75 -13.93 -2.15 13.52
N GLU A 76 -14.03 -3.38 13.08
CA GLU A 76 -14.53 -4.50 13.91
C GLU A 76 -13.63 -5.73 13.77
N THR A 77 -13.67 -6.60 14.77
CA THR A 77 -12.99 -7.89 14.75
C THR A 77 -13.97 -9.03 14.55
N HIS A 78 -13.58 -10.02 13.76
CA HIS A 78 -14.35 -11.22 13.48
C HIS A 78 -13.49 -12.47 13.55
N GLU A 79 -14.03 -13.58 14.06
CA GLU A 79 -13.38 -14.90 13.95
C GLU A 79 -13.42 -15.41 12.50
N SER A 80 -14.53 -15.14 11.82
CA SER A 80 -14.74 -15.40 10.40
C SER A 80 -15.68 -14.36 9.82
N TYR A 81 -15.49 -14.04 8.54
CA TYR A 81 -16.35 -13.11 7.81
C TYR A 81 -16.46 -13.56 6.34
N ALA A 82 -17.69 -13.72 5.85
CA ALA A 82 -17.98 -14.31 4.55
C ALA A 82 -17.26 -15.68 4.39
N GLU A 83 -16.43 -15.84 3.37
CA GLU A 83 -15.72 -17.08 3.06
C GLU A 83 -14.32 -17.15 3.71
N ALA A 84 -13.93 -16.13 4.48
CA ALA A 84 -12.61 -16.00 5.08
C ALA A 84 -12.63 -16.13 6.61
N LYS A 85 -11.58 -16.71 7.16
CA LYS A 85 -11.21 -16.61 8.57
C LYS A 85 -9.72 -16.33 8.71
N ALA A 86 -9.29 -15.85 9.87
CA ALA A 86 -7.86 -15.75 10.16
C ALA A 86 -7.26 -17.15 10.36
N ALA A 87 -5.99 -17.33 10.00
CA ALA A 87 -5.21 -18.50 10.36
C ALA A 87 -5.13 -18.66 11.89
N ASP A 88 -4.74 -19.83 12.36
CA ASP A 88 -4.67 -20.16 13.79
C ASP A 88 -3.86 -19.13 14.59
N GLY A 89 -4.44 -18.67 15.69
CA GLY A 89 -3.88 -17.60 16.53
C GLY A 89 -4.18 -16.18 16.05
N GLY A 90 -4.87 -16.02 14.91
CA GLY A 90 -5.25 -14.75 14.36
C GLY A 90 -6.71 -14.35 14.61
N VAL A 91 -7.04 -13.13 14.18
CA VAL A 91 -8.38 -12.56 14.10
C VAL A 91 -8.47 -11.73 12.84
N LEU A 92 -9.66 -11.65 12.22
CA LEU A 92 -9.92 -10.76 11.09
C LEU A 92 -10.32 -9.38 11.60
N TRP A 93 -9.63 -8.36 11.10
CA TRP A 93 -10.05 -6.98 11.22
C TRP A 93 -10.81 -6.57 9.97
N ARG A 94 -12.08 -6.24 10.11
CA ARG A 94 -12.91 -5.64 9.08
C ARG A 94 -12.83 -4.12 9.21
N VAL A 95 -12.31 -3.46 8.20
CA VAL A 95 -12.25 -2.01 8.13
C VAL A 95 -13.20 -1.53 7.04
N VAL A 96 -14.11 -0.64 7.38
CA VAL A 96 -15.03 0.01 6.44
C VAL A 96 -14.50 1.40 6.14
N LEU A 97 -14.27 1.66 4.88
CA LEU A 97 -13.78 2.92 4.34
C LEU A 97 -14.91 3.64 3.60
N GLU A 98 -15.06 4.92 3.84
CA GLU A 98 -15.80 5.82 2.97
C GLU A 98 -14.80 6.57 2.09
N LEU A 99 -14.98 6.49 0.79
CA LEU A 99 -14.13 7.11 -0.21
C LEU A 99 -14.92 8.18 -0.96
N GLU A 100 -14.27 9.32 -1.23
CA GLU A 100 -14.84 10.40 -2.02
C GLU A 100 -13.83 10.85 -3.06
N ALA A 101 -14.23 10.86 -4.34
CA ALA A 101 -13.41 11.29 -5.45
C ALA A 101 -14.25 11.70 -6.65
N ASP A 102 -13.62 12.38 -7.62
CA ASP A 102 -14.26 12.64 -8.91
C ASP A 102 -14.56 11.32 -9.64
N PRO A 103 -15.78 11.14 -10.19
CA PRO A 103 -16.17 9.93 -10.89
C PRO A 103 -15.26 9.51 -12.04
N GLU A 104 -14.64 10.48 -12.71
CA GLU A 104 -13.80 10.23 -13.89
C GLU A 104 -12.32 9.91 -13.54
N GLN A 105 -11.95 9.88 -12.26
CA GLN A 105 -10.59 9.49 -11.86
C GLN A 105 -10.38 7.97 -11.97
N TYR A 106 -9.17 7.59 -12.37
CA TYR A 106 -8.70 6.18 -12.38
C TYR A 106 -8.31 5.76 -10.96
N LEU A 107 -9.14 4.93 -10.33
CA LEU A 107 -9.00 4.52 -8.92
C LEU A 107 -8.95 3.00 -8.70
N ASP A 108 -8.87 2.23 -9.76
CA ASP A 108 -8.68 0.79 -9.69
C ASP A 108 -7.35 0.45 -8.98
N GLY A 109 -7.38 -0.61 -8.18
CA GLY A 109 -6.17 -1.21 -7.61
C GLY A 109 -5.51 -0.39 -6.50
N CYS A 110 -6.17 -0.17 -5.37
CA CYS A 110 -5.50 0.36 -4.18
C CYS A 110 -4.78 -0.75 -3.38
N GLU A 111 -3.81 -0.34 -2.57
CA GLU A 111 -3.20 -1.16 -1.53
C GLU A 111 -3.60 -0.60 -0.16
N VAL A 112 -4.02 -1.50 0.74
CA VAL A 112 -4.42 -1.16 2.11
C VAL A 112 -3.66 -2.04 3.08
N GLU A 113 -3.10 -1.43 4.12
CA GLU A 113 -2.38 -2.11 5.20
C GLU A 113 -2.84 -1.56 6.55
N LEU A 114 -2.86 -2.41 7.57
CA LEU A 114 -2.92 -2.00 8.97
C LEU A 114 -1.52 -1.99 9.56
N THR A 115 -1.26 -1.07 10.50
CA THR A 115 -0.02 -1.03 11.26
C THR A 115 -0.30 -1.04 12.75
N ASP A 116 0.52 -1.79 13.50
CA ASP A 116 0.48 -1.80 14.96
C ASP A 116 1.35 -0.68 15.58
N ALA A 117 1.45 -0.68 16.91
CA ALA A 117 2.24 0.30 17.66
C ALA A 117 3.75 0.18 17.40
N ASP A 118 4.22 -1.00 17.02
CA ASP A 118 5.63 -1.27 16.72
C ASP A 118 5.99 -0.96 15.24
N GLY A 119 4.98 -0.58 14.44
CA GLY A 119 5.14 -0.27 13.02
C GLY A 119 5.14 -1.52 12.14
N THR A 120 4.79 -2.70 12.66
CA THR A 120 4.60 -3.91 11.87
C THR A 120 3.38 -3.73 10.95
N ARG A 121 3.50 -4.18 9.71
CA ARG A 121 2.49 -4.02 8.68
C ARG A 121 1.80 -5.33 8.37
N TYR A 122 0.48 -5.26 8.24
CA TYR A 122 -0.40 -6.38 7.94
C TYR A 122 -1.22 -6.03 6.71
N ASP A 123 -1.14 -6.84 5.68
CA ASP A 123 -1.87 -6.67 4.43
C ASP A 123 -3.07 -7.62 4.33
N PHE A 124 -3.94 -7.35 3.37
CA PHE A 124 -5.15 -8.15 3.13
C PHE A 124 -4.89 -9.48 2.41
N ARG A 125 -3.65 -9.76 1.99
CA ARG A 125 -3.26 -10.98 1.24
C ARG A 125 -2.78 -12.08 2.15
N SER A 126 -2.33 -11.73 3.35
CA SER A 126 -1.65 -12.64 4.26
C SER A 126 -2.54 -13.06 5.43
N GLY A 127 -2.33 -14.27 5.96
CA GLY A 127 -2.96 -14.75 7.18
C GLY A 127 -4.44 -15.09 7.08
N GLN A 128 -5.05 -15.05 5.89
CA GLN A 128 -6.43 -15.47 5.65
C GLN A 128 -6.47 -16.90 5.11
N VAL A 129 -7.43 -17.67 5.58
CA VAL A 129 -7.70 -19.03 5.15
C VAL A 129 -9.21 -19.21 4.92
N PRO A 130 -9.67 -20.27 4.21
CA PRO A 130 -11.09 -20.49 4.02
C PRO A 130 -11.81 -20.68 5.36
N ALA A 131 -13.01 -20.14 5.50
CA ALA A 131 -13.86 -20.30 6.68
C ALA A 131 -14.30 -21.76 6.85
N GLU A 132 -14.61 -22.44 5.75
CA GLU A 132 -14.97 -23.86 5.73
C GLU A 132 -13.73 -24.74 5.42
N GLU A 133 -13.57 -25.84 6.14
CA GLU A 133 -12.46 -26.75 5.93
C GLU A 133 -12.58 -27.44 4.55
N GLY A 134 -11.48 -27.39 3.78
CA GLY A 134 -11.44 -27.95 2.43
C GLY A 134 -12.07 -27.07 1.34
N ALA A 135 -12.63 -25.91 1.67
CA ALA A 135 -13.10 -24.97 0.67
C ALA A 135 -11.92 -24.32 -0.08
N TYR A 136 -12.14 -24.05 -1.37
CA TYR A 136 -11.17 -23.29 -2.16
C TYR A 136 -11.34 -21.80 -1.87
N PHE A 137 -10.26 -21.17 -1.41
CA PHE A 137 -10.24 -19.74 -1.12
C PHE A 137 -8.99 -19.11 -1.73
N VAL A 138 -9.18 -18.02 -2.46
CA VAL A 138 -8.09 -17.20 -2.97
C VAL A 138 -8.22 -15.82 -2.35
N PRO A 139 -7.26 -15.40 -1.52
CA PRO A 139 -7.24 -14.02 -1.04
C PRO A 139 -7.25 -13.05 -2.23
N PRO A 140 -7.96 -11.93 -2.15
CA PRO A 140 -7.97 -10.95 -3.22
C PRO A 140 -6.56 -10.43 -3.48
N ILE A 141 -6.15 -10.39 -4.75
CA ILE A 141 -4.82 -9.88 -5.16
C ILE A 141 -4.77 -8.36 -5.04
N LEU A 142 -5.88 -7.69 -5.34
CA LEU A 142 -6.06 -6.25 -5.24
C LEU A 142 -7.34 -5.97 -4.47
N VAL A 143 -7.31 -4.99 -3.57
CA VAL A 143 -8.54 -4.45 -2.99
C VAL A 143 -9.15 -3.52 -4.05
N PRO A 144 -10.35 -3.83 -4.57
CA PRO A 144 -11.07 -2.87 -5.40
C PRO A 144 -11.52 -1.71 -4.50
N CYS A 145 -10.80 -0.60 -4.54
CA CYS A 145 -11.26 0.63 -3.85
C CYS A 145 -12.28 1.39 -4.68
N VAL A 146 -13.10 0.67 -5.41
CA VAL A 146 -14.15 1.21 -6.29
C VAL A 146 -15.36 0.27 -6.23
N PRO A 147 -16.60 0.76 -6.37
CA PRO A 147 -17.78 -0.07 -6.37
C PRO A 147 -17.74 -1.09 -7.52
N GLU A 148 -18.15 -2.33 -7.25
CA GLU A 148 -18.14 -3.41 -8.21
C GLU A 148 -19.07 -3.13 -9.41
N ASP A 149 -20.24 -2.53 -9.15
CA ASP A 149 -21.26 -2.20 -10.15
C ASP A 149 -20.99 -0.88 -10.90
N ALA A 150 -20.14 -0.01 -10.36
CA ALA A 150 -19.80 1.29 -10.94
C ALA A 150 -18.33 1.67 -10.70
N PRO A 151 -17.35 0.92 -11.27
CA PRO A 151 -15.94 1.08 -10.94
C PRO A 151 -15.32 2.40 -11.41
N GLY A 152 -15.96 3.09 -12.34
CA GLY A 152 -15.37 4.24 -13.01
C GLY A 152 -14.42 3.85 -14.15
N PRO A 153 -13.73 4.83 -14.77
CA PRO A 153 -12.84 4.56 -15.89
C PRO A 153 -11.58 3.80 -15.42
N THR A 154 -11.09 2.92 -16.29
CA THR A 154 -9.84 2.16 -16.10
C THR A 154 -8.87 2.38 -17.25
N LEU A 155 -7.60 2.08 -17.05
CA LEU A 155 -6.59 2.03 -18.10
C LEU A 155 -6.20 0.58 -18.36
N ASN A 156 -6.25 0.16 -19.61
CA ASN A 156 -5.76 -1.16 -19.99
C ASN A 156 -4.26 -1.26 -19.67
N PRO A 157 -3.83 -2.19 -18.81
CA PRO A 157 -2.42 -2.26 -18.37
C PRO A 157 -1.45 -2.67 -19.49
N LEU A 158 -1.94 -3.22 -20.60
CA LEU A 158 -1.11 -3.67 -21.72
C LEU A 158 -1.02 -2.63 -22.83
N THR A 159 -2.12 -1.93 -23.14
CA THR A 159 -2.18 -0.98 -24.26
C THR A 159 -2.18 0.48 -23.80
N GLY A 160 -2.49 0.75 -22.54
CA GLY A 160 -2.69 2.10 -22.02
C GLY A 160 -4.00 2.74 -22.45
N GLU A 161 -4.83 2.06 -23.22
CA GLU A 161 -6.09 2.60 -23.73
C GLU A 161 -7.08 2.82 -22.59
N PRO A 162 -7.74 4.01 -22.54
CA PRO A 162 -8.78 4.26 -21.57
C PRO A 162 -10.03 3.42 -21.88
N SER A 163 -10.57 2.77 -20.85
CA SER A 163 -11.84 2.07 -20.90
C SER A 163 -12.83 2.82 -20.02
N PRO A 164 -13.87 3.44 -20.60
CA PRO A 164 -14.90 4.13 -19.82
C PRO A 164 -15.73 3.13 -19.03
N SER A 165 -16.21 3.54 -17.88
CA SER A 165 -17.18 2.75 -17.12
C SER A 165 -18.56 2.77 -17.80
N PRO A 166 -19.28 1.63 -17.87
CA PRO A 166 -20.64 1.60 -18.36
C PRO A 166 -21.63 2.36 -17.46
N VAL A 167 -21.28 2.48 -16.18
CA VAL A 167 -22.04 3.20 -15.16
C VAL A 167 -21.12 4.22 -14.50
N THR A 168 -21.59 5.46 -14.35
CA THR A 168 -20.83 6.53 -13.69
C THR A 168 -20.67 6.20 -12.21
N ARG A 169 -19.42 6.21 -11.71
CA ARG A 169 -19.12 5.99 -10.29
C ARG A 169 -19.74 7.12 -9.45
N PRO A 170 -20.38 6.80 -8.30
CA PRO A 170 -20.82 7.82 -7.37
C PRO A 170 -19.60 8.63 -6.84
N ARG A 171 -19.82 9.88 -6.44
CA ARG A 171 -18.77 10.73 -5.84
C ARG A 171 -18.29 10.21 -4.49
N ALA A 172 -19.18 9.58 -3.74
CA ALA A 172 -18.88 8.95 -2.46
C ALA A 172 -19.44 7.54 -2.43
N TRP A 173 -18.65 6.60 -1.90
CA TRP A 173 -19.03 5.19 -1.79
C TRP A 173 -18.32 4.55 -0.60
N ARG A 174 -18.73 3.34 -0.24
CA ARG A 174 -18.11 2.57 0.86
C ARG A 174 -17.53 1.28 0.35
N GLU A 175 -16.34 0.95 0.88
CA GLU A 175 -15.66 -0.30 0.64
C GLU A 175 -15.26 -0.93 1.97
N GLN A 176 -15.08 -2.23 1.97
CA GLN A 176 -14.59 -2.95 3.14
C GLN A 176 -13.35 -3.75 2.82
N VAL A 177 -12.44 -3.80 3.78
CA VAL A 177 -11.20 -4.56 3.68
C VAL A 177 -11.09 -5.49 4.88
N LEU A 178 -10.72 -6.74 4.63
CA LEU A 178 -10.44 -7.74 5.66
C LEU A 178 -8.93 -7.94 5.77
N ILE A 179 -8.39 -7.80 6.97
CA ILE A 179 -6.97 -7.99 7.23
C ILE A 179 -6.81 -8.92 8.44
N ALA A 180 -6.08 -10.03 8.25
CA ALA A 180 -5.78 -10.94 9.33
C ALA A 180 -4.58 -10.44 10.13
N MET A 181 -4.71 -10.45 11.46
CA MET A 181 -3.64 -10.07 12.38
C MET A 181 -3.58 -11.05 13.56
N PRO A 182 -2.44 -11.18 14.26
CA PRO A 182 -2.38 -11.91 15.52
C PRO A 182 -3.42 -11.37 16.51
N ARG A 183 -4.05 -12.26 17.29
CA ARG A 183 -5.15 -11.92 18.19
C ARG A 183 -4.76 -10.95 19.31
N ASP A 184 -3.52 -10.97 19.72
CA ASP A 184 -2.92 -10.12 20.76
C ASP A 184 -2.41 -8.77 20.24
N VAL A 185 -2.55 -8.52 18.94
CA VAL A 185 -2.08 -7.31 18.28
C VAL A 185 -3.27 -6.41 17.90
N THR A 186 -3.20 -5.15 18.33
CA THR A 186 -4.19 -4.14 17.98
C THR A 186 -3.59 -3.16 16.97
N PRO A 187 -4.24 -2.93 15.83
CA PRO A 187 -3.76 -1.94 14.87
C PRO A 187 -3.97 -0.52 15.40
N THR A 188 -3.07 0.39 15.06
CA THR A 188 -3.12 1.81 15.46
C THR A 188 -3.41 2.73 14.30
N ALA A 189 -3.05 2.33 13.09
CA ALA A 189 -3.24 3.14 11.89
C ALA A 189 -3.56 2.27 10.66
N LEU A 190 -4.24 2.90 9.70
CA LEU A 190 -4.46 2.38 8.37
C LEU A 190 -3.58 3.15 7.38
N ARG A 191 -2.97 2.42 6.45
CA ARG A 191 -2.23 2.95 5.31
C ARG A 191 -2.98 2.60 4.03
N ILE A 192 -3.17 3.58 3.15
CA ILE A 192 -3.83 3.37 1.86
C ILE A 192 -3.14 4.18 0.76
N GLY A 193 -2.98 3.59 -0.41
CA GLY A 193 -2.41 4.24 -1.58
C GLY A 193 -2.72 3.49 -2.88
N TRP A 194 -2.52 4.17 -4.01
CA TRP A 194 -2.74 3.61 -5.35
C TRP A 194 -1.46 3.49 -6.16
N SER A 195 -0.55 4.43 -5.96
CA SER A 195 0.72 4.47 -6.70
C SER A 195 1.85 4.84 -5.77
N ARG A 196 2.88 4.02 -5.72
CA ARG A 196 4.09 4.31 -4.94
C ARG A 196 4.82 5.52 -5.52
N PRO A 197 5.51 6.31 -4.71
CA PRO A 197 5.84 6.11 -3.30
C PRO A 197 4.87 6.76 -2.29
N GLU A 198 3.82 7.42 -2.73
CA GLU A 198 2.93 8.25 -1.90
C GLU A 198 1.78 7.41 -1.34
N TYR A 199 1.42 7.65 -0.07
CA TYR A 199 0.32 6.99 0.60
C TYR A 199 -0.25 7.85 1.73
N LEU A 200 -1.51 7.57 2.11
CA LEU A 200 -2.20 8.21 3.22
C LEU A 200 -2.10 7.33 4.46
N VAL A 201 -1.89 7.94 5.61
CA VAL A 201 -1.94 7.32 6.94
C VAL A 201 -3.08 7.92 7.72
N LEU A 202 -4.01 7.08 8.18
CA LEU A 202 -5.17 7.47 8.99
C LEU A 202 -5.09 6.80 10.35
N ARG A 203 -5.56 7.47 11.40
CA ARG A 203 -5.80 6.84 12.71
C ARG A 203 -7.02 5.94 12.64
N LEU A 204 -7.00 4.86 13.41
CA LEU A 204 -8.15 4.00 13.56
C LEU A 204 -9.02 4.48 14.75
N PRO A 205 -10.36 4.42 14.63
CA PRO A 205 -11.30 4.78 15.71
C PRO A 205 -11.44 3.65 16.74
N ILE A 206 -10.32 3.08 17.19
CA ILE A 206 -10.29 2.01 18.17
C ILE A 206 -10.06 2.64 19.55
N THR A 207 -10.97 2.41 20.49
CA THR A 207 -10.91 2.83 21.91
C THR A 207 -10.58 1.67 22.83
#